data_8f637938e0c46cc5765c69544c21f092
#
_entry.id   8f637938e0c46cc5765c69544c21f092
#
_cell.length_a   1.000
_cell.length_b   1.000
_cell.length_c   1.000
_cell.angle_alpha   90.00
_cell.angle_beta   90.00
_cell.angle_gamma   90.00
#
_symmetry.space_group_name_H-M   'P 1'
#
loop_
_entity.id
_entity.type
_entity.pdbx_description
1 polymer ?
#
loop_
_entity_poly.entity_id
_entity_poly.type
_entity_poly.pdbx_seq_one_letter_code
_entity_poly.pdbx_strand_id
1 'polypeptide(L)'
;MIQNIIGQDEVCRKLEFFIAPHSNEVPLPTMLFNGSKGLGKSYTASKVAEATGRELIEVNCESIQTEKEFIEGVLFDQVAGLNPKTLLLDESHRLTKAVANVLLTFLNPNVTNRNLYNYNGWAIEYDFSKINIIFATTDAHLMIGPLLSRCEDIYFHLYSDDELFDIIQLYLPTIRIRCGKSELAAACRGRARNAFKLSQHILRYCSMNGTRAFNAKGWKSIKDVFTIYPLGLNSQEIILLRLLKNYSPLSCRNIAVRMGVNEQNVEGELEIRPRELGLIENTSRGRLLTPEGLKYIERIQI
;
A
#
# COMPACT_ATOMS: atom_id res chain seq x y z
N MET A 1 16.65 -2.21 -15.98
CA MET A 1 15.60 -1.18 -15.72
C MET A 1 14.34 -1.86 -15.25
N ILE A 2 13.77 -1.38 -14.17
CA ILE A 2 12.47 -1.87 -13.70
C ILE A 2 11.42 -1.32 -14.65
N GLN A 3 10.78 -2.20 -15.43
CA GLN A 3 9.77 -1.78 -16.41
C GLN A 3 8.38 -1.71 -15.77
N ASN A 4 7.55 -0.78 -16.26
CA ASN A 4 6.12 -0.67 -15.94
C ASN A 4 5.76 -0.22 -14.51
N ILE A 5 6.66 0.46 -13.79
CA ILE A 5 6.28 1.24 -12.61
C ILE A 5 5.98 2.66 -13.09
N ILE A 6 4.75 3.11 -12.89
CA ILE A 6 4.32 4.47 -13.19
C ILE A 6 4.50 5.29 -11.92
N GLY A 7 5.09 6.48 -12.06
CA GLY A 7 5.40 7.34 -10.92
C GLY A 7 6.43 6.74 -9.96
N GLN A 8 6.44 7.25 -8.73
CA GLN A 8 7.39 6.78 -7.71
C GLN A 8 8.86 6.92 -8.15
N ASP A 9 9.20 8.02 -8.79
CA ASP A 9 10.52 8.23 -9.45
C ASP A 9 11.69 8.04 -8.48
N GLU A 10 11.54 8.45 -7.21
CA GLU A 10 12.57 8.25 -6.20
C GLU A 10 12.76 6.76 -5.87
N VAL A 11 11.66 6.02 -5.74
CA VAL A 11 11.66 4.57 -5.54
C VAL A 11 12.37 3.89 -6.71
N CYS A 12 11.97 4.22 -7.93
CA CYS A 12 12.57 3.65 -9.15
C CYS A 12 14.08 3.90 -9.22
N ARG A 13 14.53 5.13 -8.96
CA ARG A 13 15.97 5.47 -8.96
C ARG A 13 16.77 4.69 -7.92
N LYS A 14 16.26 4.57 -6.69
CA LYS A 14 16.92 3.78 -5.64
C LYS A 14 17.00 2.30 -6.02
N LEU A 15 15.89 1.74 -6.50
CA LEU A 15 15.86 0.33 -6.90
C LEU A 15 16.77 0.06 -8.09
N GLU A 16 16.82 0.92 -9.09
CA GLU A 16 17.75 0.79 -10.22
C GLU A 16 19.21 0.83 -9.77
N PHE A 17 19.55 1.69 -8.83
CA PHE A 17 20.89 1.76 -8.23
C PHE A 17 21.31 0.43 -7.58
N PHE A 18 20.37 -0.24 -6.88
CA PHE A 18 20.66 -1.51 -6.24
C PHE A 18 20.65 -2.69 -7.22
N ILE A 19 19.76 -2.67 -8.21
CA ILE A 19 19.59 -3.78 -9.16
C ILE A 19 20.67 -3.78 -10.24
N ALA A 20 21.13 -2.63 -10.70
CA ALA A 20 22.11 -2.53 -11.79
C ALA A 20 23.41 -3.34 -11.55
N PRO A 21 24.05 -3.28 -10.36
CA PRO A 21 25.22 -4.07 -10.04
C PRO A 21 24.91 -5.47 -9.49
N HIS A 22 23.62 -5.84 -9.36
CA HIS A 22 23.22 -7.07 -8.68
C HIS A 22 23.84 -8.33 -9.31
N SER A 23 24.55 -9.09 -8.49
CA SER A 23 25.20 -10.35 -8.84
C SER A 23 25.37 -11.21 -7.58
N ASN A 24 25.94 -12.40 -7.72
CA ASN A 24 26.30 -13.22 -6.55
C ASN A 24 27.36 -12.54 -5.64
N GLU A 25 28.18 -11.66 -6.19
CA GLU A 25 29.21 -10.91 -5.44
C GLU A 25 28.65 -9.63 -4.82
N VAL A 26 27.61 -9.05 -5.45
CA VAL A 26 26.95 -7.82 -4.99
C VAL A 26 25.45 -8.12 -4.79
N PRO A 27 25.06 -8.72 -3.65
CA PRO A 27 23.67 -9.02 -3.36
C PRO A 27 22.86 -7.73 -3.17
N LEU A 28 21.54 -7.81 -3.37
CA LEU A 28 20.66 -6.70 -3.01
C LEU A 28 20.69 -6.47 -1.50
N PRO A 29 20.66 -5.21 -1.05
CA PRO A 29 20.45 -4.93 0.36
C PRO A 29 19.06 -5.39 0.80
N THR A 30 18.91 -5.64 2.08
CA THR A 30 17.57 -5.78 2.69
C THR A 30 16.85 -4.45 2.58
N MET A 31 15.63 -4.44 2.04
CA MET A 31 14.88 -3.22 1.78
C MET A 31 13.63 -3.11 2.65
N LEU A 32 13.30 -1.90 3.06
CA LEU A 32 12.05 -1.58 3.74
C LEU A 32 11.18 -0.70 2.83
N PHE A 33 10.10 -1.25 2.31
CA PHE A 33 9.09 -0.52 1.56
C PHE A 33 8.08 0.10 2.51
N ASN A 34 8.21 1.40 2.74
CA ASN A 34 7.40 2.15 3.68
C ASN A 34 6.41 3.06 2.95
N GLY A 35 5.16 3.08 3.39
CA GLY A 35 4.11 3.95 2.85
C GLY A 35 2.71 3.39 3.02
N SER A 36 1.71 4.24 2.83
CA SER A 36 0.29 3.90 3.01
C SER A 36 -0.16 2.69 2.18
N LYS A 37 -1.31 2.12 2.54
CA LYS A 37 -1.91 1.00 1.79
C LYS A 37 -2.26 1.41 0.35
N GLY A 38 -1.99 0.51 -0.60
CA GLY A 38 -2.38 0.68 -2.00
C GLY A 38 -1.46 1.55 -2.85
N LEU A 39 -0.23 1.84 -2.39
CA LEU A 39 0.79 2.58 -3.14
C LEU A 39 1.65 1.72 -4.08
N GLY A 40 1.39 0.43 -4.17
CA GLY A 40 2.11 -0.45 -5.10
C GLY A 40 3.33 -1.16 -4.52
N LYS A 41 3.51 -1.22 -3.18
CA LYS A 41 4.65 -1.89 -2.54
C LYS A 41 4.83 -3.34 -3.01
N SER A 42 3.80 -4.19 -2.91
CA SER A 42 3.87 -5.60 -3.35
C SER A 42 4.05 -5.71 -4.87
N TYR A 43 3.42 -4.81 -5.66
CA TYR A 43 3.65 -4.75 -7.11
C TYR A 43 5.11 -4.41 -7.43
N THR A 44 5.69 -3.45 -6.73
CA THR A 44 7.11 -3.09 -6.90
C THR A 44 8.03 -4.24 -6.48
N ALA A 45 7.72 -4.96 -5.39
CA ALA A 45 8.47 -6.15 -4.98
C ALA A 45 8.45 -7.24 -6.07
N SER A 46 7.30 -7.45 -6.74
CA SER A 46 7.23 -8.39 -7.86
C SER A 46 8.12 -7.94 -9.04
N LYS A 47 8.22 -6.64 -9.29
CA LYS A 47 9.11 -6.10 -10.34
C LYS A 47 10.59 -6.20 -9.98
N VAL A 48 10.94 -6.08 -8.70
CA VAL A 48 12.31 -6.37 -8.21
C VAL A 48 12.65 -7.84 -8.42
N ALA A 49 11.75 -8.75 -8.05
CA ALA A 49 11.94 -10.18 -8.26
C ALA A 49 12.12 -10.52 -9.75
N GLU A 50 11.26 -9.99 -10.61
CA GLU A 50 11.35 -10.15 -12.07
C GLU A 50 12.68 -9.63 -12.63
N ALA A 51 13.10 -8.41 -12.23
CA ALA A 51 14.32 -7.77 -12.70
C ALA A 51 15.60 -8.51 -12.25
N THR A 52 15.53 -9.24 -11.14
CA THR A 52 16.65 -10.05 -10.62
C THR A 52 16.56 -11.53 -11.01
N GLY A 53 15.56 -11.92 -11.82
CA GLY A 53 15.37 -13.32 -12.25
C GLY A 53 15.01 -14.25 -11.09
N ARG A 54 14.36 -13.74 -10.04
CA ARG A 54 14.03 -14.49 -8.83
C ARG A 54 12.51 -14.69 -8.71
N GLU A 55 12.12 -15.81 -8.13
CA GLU A 55 10.71 -16.05 -7.80
C GLU A 55 10.31 -15.22 -6.57
N LEU A 56 9.14 -14.56 -6.65
CA LEU A 56 8.57 -13.84 -5.51
C LEU A 56 7.79 -14.78 -4.60
N ILE A 57 8.12 -14.74 -3.31
CA ILE A 57 7.33 -15.34 -2.23
C ILE A 57 6.78 -14.20 -1.39
N GLU A 58 5.48 -14.06 -1.34
CA GLU A 58 4.80 -13.05 -0.54
C GLU A 58 4.19 -13.69 0.70
N VAL A 59 4.58 -13.17 1.86
CA VAL A 59 4.14 -13.67 3.17
C VAL A 59 3.55 -12.53 3.97
N ASN A 60 2.30 -12.68 4.41
CA ASN A 60 1.68 -11.75 5.34
C ASN A 60 2.16 -12.04 6.77
N CYS A 61 2.89 -11.10 7.37
CA CYS A 61 3.45 -11.25 8.71
C CYS A 61 2.37 -11.41 9.82
N GLU A 62 1.14 -10.98 9.57
CA GLU A 62 0.03 -11.19 10.52
C GLU A 62 -0.31 -12.68 10.69
N SER A 63 -0.08 -13.50 9.66
CA SER A 63 -0.34 -14.94 9.69
C SER A 63 0.76 -15.76 10.37
N ILE A 64 1.90 -15.14 10.72
CA ILE A 64 3.06 -15.81 11.32
C ILE A 64 3.26 -15.32 12.75
N GLN A 65 2.88 -16.15 13.71
CA GLN A 65 2.93 -15.77 15.12
C GLN A 65 4.12 -16.38 15.88
N THR A 66 4.65 -17.49 15.39
CA THR A 66 5.69 -18.26 16.07
C THR A 66 6.95 -18.42 15.23
N GLU A 67 8.07 -18.64 15.92
CA GLU A 67 9.34 -19.01 15.30
C GLU A 67 9.21 -20.26 14.43
N LYS A 68 8.45 -21.26 14.91
CA LYS A 68 8.22 -22.52 14.20
C LYS A 68 7.51 -22.28 12.87
N GLU A 69 6.43 -21.50 12.85
CA GLU A 69 5.70 -21.18 11.62
C GLU A 69 6.60 -20.47 10.62
N PHE A 70 7.49 -19.59 11.07
CA PHE A 70 8.40 -18.90 10.18
C PHE A 70 9.48 -19.82 9.64
N ILE A 71 10.15 -20.61 10.51
CA ILE A 71 11.27 -21.47 10.09
C ILE A 71 10.75 -22.63 9.24
N GLU A 72 9.77 -23.37 9.72
CA GLU A 72 9.27 -24.55 9.00
C GLU A 72 8.38 -24.13 7.81
N GLY A 73 7.38 -23.29 8.03
CA GLY A 73 6.37 -22.94 7.01
C GLY A 73 6.85 -21.93 5.97
N VAL A 74 7.80 -21.05 6.30
CA VAL A 74 8.32 -20.08 5.33
C VAL A 74 9.69 -20.46 4.83
N LEU A 75 10.68 -20.60 5.72
CA LEU A 75 12.06 -20.81 5.29
C LEU A 75 12.24 -22.19 4.65
N PHE A 76 11.77 -23.26 5.28
CA PHE A 76 11.96 -24.61 4.76
C PHE A 76 11.02 -24.94 3.62
N ASP A 77 9.73 -24.66 3.75
CA ASP A 77 8.74 -25.08 2.75
C ASP A 77 8.76 -24.19 1.50
N GLN A 78 8.95 -22.89 1.65
CA GLN A 78 8.75 -21.96 0.55
C GLN A 78 10.06 -21.36 0.02
N VAL A 79 11.01 -21.05 0.90
CA VAL A 79 12.25 -20.34 0.52
C VAL A 79 13.39 -21.30 0.25
N ALA A 80 13.47 -22.42 0.97
CA ALA A 80 14.53 -23.41 0.77
C ALA A 80 14.47 -24.01 -0.64
N GLY A 81 15.63 -24.22 -1.24
CA GLY A 81 15.76 -24.81 -2.58
C GLY A 81 16.95 -24.27 -3.35
N LEU A 82 17.12 -24.79 -4.58
CA LEU A 82 18.25 -24.40 -5.45
C LEU A 82 18.03 -23.06 -6.15
N ASN A 83 16.76 -22.65 -6.35
CA ASN A 83 16.44 -21.44 -7.09
C ASN A 83 16.47 -20.20 -6.20
N PRO A 84 17.10 -19.10 -6.63
CA PRO A 84 17.10 -17.84 -5.90
C PRO A 84 15.68 -17.29 -5.74
N LYS A 85 15.37 -16.73 -4.56
CA LYS A 85 14.05 -16.22 -4.20
C LYS A 85 14.10 -14.75 -3.81
N THR A 86 12.97 -14.07 -3.96
CA THR A 86 12.68 -12.78 -3.31
C THR A 86 11.58 -13.00 -2.30
N LEU A 87 11.88 -12.79 -1.02
CA LEU A 87 10.93 -12.92 0.07
C LEU A 87 10.38 -11.53 0.41
N LEU A 88 9.09 -11.33 0.17
CA LEU A 88 8.35 -10.15 0.62
C LEU A 88 7.62 -10.47 1.91
N LEU A 89 8.00 -9.77 2.98
CA LEU A 89 7.35 -9.80 4.28
C LEU A 89 6.38 -8.60 4.38
N ASP A 90 5.12 -8.82 3.98
CA ASP A 90 4.10 -7.77 4.00
C ASP A 90 3.49 -7.59 5.39
N GLU A 91 3.05 -6.37 5.70
CA GLU A 91 2.60 -5.91 7.02
C GLU A 91 3.65 -6.22 8.12
N SER A 92 4.92 -5.97 7.82
CA SER A 92 6.07 -6.35 8.66
C SER A 92 6.09 -5.73 10.06
N HIS A 93 5.30 -4.68 10.31
CA HIS A 93 5.05 -4.16 11.66
C HIS A 93 4.27 -5.14 12.57
N ARG A 94 3.68 -6.21 12.00
CA ARG A 94 2.99 -7.29 12.72
C ARG A 94 3.91 -8.44 13.15
N LEU A 95 5.18 -8.38 12.77
CA LEU A 95 6.16 -9.39 13.18
C LEU A 95 6.23 -9.50 14.72
N THR A 96 6.11 -10.71 15.22
CA THR A 96 6.32 -10.99 16.64
C THR A 96 7.81 -10.85 16.99
N LYS A 97 8.12 -10.61 18.27
CA LYS A 97 9.51 -10.54 18.74
C LYS A 97 10.28 -11.83 18.47
N ALA A 98 9.61 -12.99 18.53
CA ALA A 98 10.24 -14.28 18.25
C ALA A 98 10.72 -14.35 16.79
N VAL A 99 9.85 -14.06 15.84
CA VAL A 99 10.18 -14.06 14.40
C VAL A 99 11.21 -12.97 14.08
N ALA A 100 11.07 -11.79 14.68
CA ALA A 100 12.03 -10.70 14.49
C ALA A 100 13.45 -11.08 14.96
N ASN A 101 13.59 -11.82 16.06
CA ASN A 101 14.88 -12.32 16.53
C ASN A 101 15.52 -13.34 15.59
N VAL A 102 14.73 -14.22 14.99
CA VAL A 102 15.20 -15.14 13.94
C VAL A 102 15.76 -14.33 12.76
N LEU A 103 14.97 -13.36 12.26
CA LEU A 103 15.38 -12.48 11.17
C LEU A 103 16.64 -11.67 11.52
N LEU A 104 16.77 -11.17 12.73
CA LEU A 104 17.98 -10.46 13.19
C LEU A 104 19.23 -11.32 13.14
N THR A 105 19.13 -12.60 13.49
CA THR A 105 20.26 -13.53 13.39
C THR A 105 20.65 -13.72 11.94
N PHE A 106 19.71 -13.95 11.09
CA PHE A 106 19.95 -14.18 9.67
C PHE A 106 20.43 -12.94 8.91
N LEU A 107 19.92 -11.77 9.25
CA LEU A 107 20.32 -10.49 8.64
C LEU A 107 21.56 -9.86 9.28
N ASN A 108 22.21 -10.57 10.19
CA ASN A 108 23.44 -10.06 10.82
C ASN A 108 24.56 -10.02 9.79
N PRO A 109 25.17 -8.85 9.51
CA PRO A 109 26.25 -8.76 8.52
C PRO A 109 27.43 -9.65 8.93
N ASN A 110 27.82 -10.54 8.05
CA ASN A 110 29.07 -11.28 8.18
C ASN A 110 29.75 -11.44 6.82
N VAL A 111 31.03 -11.73 6.84
CA VAL A 111 31.87 -11.83 5.62
C VAL A 111 31.42 -12.97 4.70
N THR A 112 30.79 -14.01 5.24
CA THR A 112 30.41 -15.23 4.51
C THR A 112 28.95 -15.22 4.05
N ASN A 113 28.14 -14.22 4.49
CA ASN A 113 26.69 -14.19 4.30
C ASN A 113 25.95 -15.44 4.81
N ARG A 114 26.59 -16.20 5.71
CA ARG A 114 26.04 -17.41 6.31
C ARG A 114 25.93 -17.23 7.82
N ASN A 115 24.73 -17.35 8.33
CA ASN A 115 24.44 -17.21 9.76
C ASN A 115 23.89 -18.53 10.30
N LEU A 116 24.40 -18.95 11.46
CA LEU A 116 23.95 -20.13 12.17
C LEU A 116 22.79 -19.76 13.11
N TYR A 117 21.71 -20.52 13.03
CA TYR A 117 20.60 -20.44 13.94
C TYR A 117 20.33 -21.81 14.57
N ASN A 118 20.25 -21.87 15.91
CA ASN A 118 19.94 -23.11 16.61
C ASN A 118 18.42 -23.27 16.76
N TYR A 119 17.87 -24.25 16.08
CA TYR A 119 16.46 -24.57 16.11
C TYR A 119 16.25 -26.03 16.51
N ASN A 120 15.51 -26.30 17.60
CA ASN A 120 15.23 -27.64 18.11
C ASN A 120 16.49 -28.54 18.30
N GLY A 121 17.61 -27.94 18.70
CA GLY A 121 18.87 -28.64 18.89
C GLY A 121 19.70 -28.87 17.61
N TRP A 122 19.25 -28.38 16.48
CA TRP A 122 19.95 -28.42 15.20
C TRP A 122 20.49 -27.04 14.86
N ALA A 123 21.76 -27.00 14.43
CA ALA A 123 22.35 -25.80 13.87
C ALA A 123 21.93 -25.66 12.40
N ILE A 124 21.11 -24.64 12.10
CA ILE A 124 20.67 -24.33 10.74
C ILE A 124 21.62 -23.26 10.20
N GLU A 125 22.32 -23.60 9.14
CA GLU A 125 23.09 -22.63 8.35
C GLU A 125 22.27 -22.24 7.12
N TYR A 126 22.05 -20.94 6.92
CA TYR A 126 21.27 -20.44 5.80
C TYR A 126 22.10 -19.47 4.96
N ASP A 127 22.15 -19.70 3.64
CA ASP A 127 22.83 -18.83 2.69
C ASP A 127 21.89 -17.75 2.15
N PHE A 128 21.94 -16.57 2.78
CA PHE A 128 21.10 -15.43 2.39
C PHE A 128 21.57 -14.71 1.12
N SER A 129 22.71 -15.05 0.55
CA SER A 129 23.14 -14.51 -0.77
C SER A 129 22.15 -14.87 -1.89
N LYS A 130 21.40 -15.95 -1.70
CA LYS A 130 20.38 -16.43 -2.64
C LYS A 130 18.99 -15.85 -2.42
N ILE A 131 18.81 -15.03 -1.39
CA ILE A 131 17.48 -14.49 -1.02
C ILE A 131 17.55 -12.97 -1.00
N ASN A 132 16.67 -12.34 -1.76
CA ASN A 132 16.37 -10.92 -1.58
C ASN A 132 15.29 -10.80 -0.51
N ILE A 133 15.48 -9.95 0.49
CA ILE A 133 14.50 -9.73 1.55
C ILE A 133 13.95 -8.30 1.43
N ILE A 134 12.64 -8.22 1.33
CA ILE A 134 11.90 -6.97 1.28
C ILE A 134 10.86 -6.99 2.40
N PHE A 135 10.96 -6.04 3.31
CA PHE A 135 9.91 -5.74 4.28
C PHE A 135 8.95 -4.72 3.67
N ALA A 136 7.65 -4.90 3.84
CA ALA A 136 6.66 -3.89 3.47
C ALA A 136 5.79 -3.53 4.68
N THR A 137 5.59 -2.25 4.92
CA THR A 137 4.82 -1.78 6.07
C THR A 137 4.11 -0.46 5.80
N THR A 138 3.04 -0.22 6.55
CA THR A 138 2.41 1.10 6.68
C THR A 138 2.91 1.86 7.90
N ASP A 139 3.50 1.15 8.87
CA ASP A 139 3.79 1.64 10.23
C ASP A 139 5.20 1.23 10.66
N ALA A 140 6.22 1.78 9.98
CA ALA A 140 7.62 1.44 10.23
C ALA A 140 8.04 1.70 11.69
N HIS A 141 7.42 2.68 12.37
CA HIS A 141 7.71 3.01 13.77
C HIS A 141 7.36 1.89 14.76
N LEU A 142 6.50 0.93 14.36
CA LEU A 142 6.15 -0.25 15.16
C LEU A 142 7.13 -1.41 15.00
N MET A 143 8.01 -1.35 14.00
CA MET A 143 9.06 -2.35 13.83
C MET A 143 10.18 -2.16 14.84
N ILE A 144 10.86 -3.25 15.21
CA ILE A 144 11.98 -3.17 16.14
C ILE A 144 13.18 -2.44 15.51
N GLY A 145 13.77 -1.50 16.25
CA GLY A 145 14.89 -0.67 15.78
C GLY A 145 16.07 -1.43 15.16
N PRO A 146 16.53 -2.56 15.76
CA PRO A 146 17.59 -3.38 15.16
C PRO A 146 17.28 -3.97 13.76
N LEU A 147 16.02 -4.25 13.41
CA LEU A 147 15.65 -4.64 12.03
C LEU A 147 15.70 -3.44 11.11
N LEU A 148 15.14 -2.31 11.54
CA LEU A 148 15.15 -1.08 10.76
C LEU A 148 16.58 -0.66 10.37
N SER A 149 17.53 -0.75 11.30
CA SER A 149 18.94 -0.38 11.05
C SER A 149 19.66 -1.28 10.03
N ARG A 150 19.08 -2.40 9.63
CA ARG A 150 19.60 -3.33 8.62
C ARG A 150 18.94 -3.17 7.27
N CYS A 151 17.97 -2.28 7.15
CA CYS A 151 17.19 -2.09 5.94
C CYS A 151 17.56 -0.77 5.26
N GLU A 152 17.52 -0.79 3.92
CA GLU A 152 17.51 0.41 3.11
C GLU A 152 16.08 0.92 2.97
N ASP A 153 15.82 2.15 3.41
CA ASP A 153 14.50 2.75 3.40
C ASP A 153 14.08 3.20 2.01
N ILE A 154 12.94 2.71 1.56
CA ILE A 154 12.29 3.08 0.29
C ILE A 154 10.88 3.58 0.59
N TYR A 155 10.69 4.89 0.46
CA TYR A 155 9.44 5.56 0.78
C TYR A 155 8.53 5.68 -0.44
N PHE A 156 7.31 5.19 -0.32
CA PHE A 156 6.25 5.31 -1.32
C PHE A 156 5.36 6.50 -1.01
N HIS A 157 5.12 7.33 -2.02
CA HIS A 157 4.30 8.53 -1.92
C HIS A 157 2.93 8.35 -2.57
N LEU A 158 1.98 9.22 -2.22
CA LEU A 158 0.71 9.30 -2.94
C LEU A 158 0.98 9.71 -4.39
N TYR A 159 0.25 9.10 -5.30
CA TYR A 159 0.33 9.39 -6.72
C TYR A 159 -0.35 10.72 -7.07
N SER A 160 0.21 11.43 -8.02
CA SER A 160 -0.41 12.59 -8.66
C SER A 160 -1.60 12.17 -9.53
N ASP A 161 -2.42 13.16 -9.93
CA ASP A 161 -3.57 12.92 -10.81
C ASP A 161 -3.13 12.37 -12.18
N ASP A 162 -1.98 12.82 -12.68
CA ASP A 162 -1.41 12.37 -13.96
C ASP A 162 -0.98 10.91 -13.87
N GLU A 163 -0.22 10.55 -12.88
CA GLU A 163 0.24 9.18 -12.63
C GLU A 163 -0.94 8.21 -12.41
N LEU A 164 -1.98 8.63 -11.67
CA LEU A 164 -3.18 7.80 -11.46
C LEU A 164 -3.92 7.57 -12.76
N PHE A 165 -4.01 8.58 -13.61
CA PHE A 165 -4.63 8.43 -14.92
C PHE A 165 -3.82 7.49 -15.83
N ASP A 166 -2.51 7.59 -15.81
CA ASP A 166 -1.61 6.69 -16.56
C ASP A 166 -1.73 5.24 -16.05
N ILE A 167 -1.86 5.04 -14.73
CA ILE A 167 -2.14 3.73 -14.16
C ILE A 167 -3.49 3.19 -14.66
N ILE A 168 -4.55 4.02 -14.68
CA ILE A 168 -5.85 3.60 -15.25
C ILE A 168 -5.70 3.18 -16.71
N GLN A 169 -4.99 3.96 -17.52
CA GLN A 169 -4.77 3.66 -18.94
C GLN A 169 -3.95 2.38 -19.16
N LEU A 170 -2.96 2.11 -18.32
CA LEU A 170 -2.16 0.88 -18.37
C LEU A 170 -3.04 -0.38 -18.33
N TYR A 171 -4.09 -0.36 -17.51
CA TYR A 171 -5.04 -1.48 -17.39
C TYR A 171 -6.17 -1.45 -18.41
N LEU A 172 -6.24 -0.43 -19.27
CA LEU A 172 -7.29 -0.24 -20.27
C LEU A 172 -6.74 0.01 -21.69
N PRO A 173 -5.82 -0.82 -22.20
CA PRO A 173 -5.10 -0.52 -23.45
C PRO A 173 -6.02 -0.43 -24.68
N THR A 174 -7.22 -1.04 -24.64
CA THR A 174 -8.18 -1.07 -25.75
C THR A 174 -9.35 -0.11 -25.58
N ILE A 175 -9.45 0.59 -24.42
CA ILE A 175 -10.55 1.50 -24.12
C ILE A 175 -10.08 2.94 -24.23
N ARG A 176 -10.80 3.75 -25.03
CA ARG A 176 -10.55 5.19 -25.14
C ARG A 176 -11.33 5.94 -24.08
N ILE A 177 -10.62 6.59 -23.15
CA ILE A 177 -11.22 7.41 -22.11
C ILE A 177 -11.49 8.82 -22.66
N ARG A 178 -12.76 9.27 -22.59
CA ARG A 178 -13.27 10.56 -23.08
C ARG A 178 -14.04 11.33 -21.99
N CYS A 179 -13.63 11.20 -20.76
CA CYS A 179 -14.19 11.93 -19.61
C CYS A 179 -13.08 12.64 -18.82
N GLY A 180 -13.46 13.47 -17.86
CA GLY A 180 -12.51 14.30 -17.10
C GLY A 180 -11.45 13.50 -16.37
N LYS A 181 -10.17 13.73 -16.71
CA LYS A 181 -9.01 13.10 -16.08
C LYS A 181 -8.99 13.34 -14.57
N SER A 182 -9.17 14.60 -14.15
CA SER A 182 -9.13 14.98 -12.74
C SER A 182 -10.21 14.32 -11.89
N GLU A 183 -11.43 14.12 -12.42
CA GLU A 183 -12.50 13.42 -11.67
C GLU A 183 -12.17 11.94 -11.45
N LEU A 184 -11.59 11.27 -12.45
CA LEU A 184 -11.18 9.87 -12.32
C LEU A 184 -10.02 9.72 -11.34
N ALA A 185 -9.03 10.61 -11.41
CA ALA A 185 -7.90 10.64 -10.51
C ALA A 185 -8.32 10.91 -9.06
N ALA A 186 -9.21 11.89 -8.84
CA ALA A 186 -9.76 12.18 -7.52
C ALA A 186 -10.44 10.96 -6.87
N ALA A 187 -11.17 10.15 -7.68
CA ALA A 187 -11.78 8.91 -7.21
C ALA A 187 -10.75 7.86 -6.76
N CYS A 188 -9.52 7.93 -7.28
CA CYS A 188 -8.42 7.03 -6.89
C CYS A 188 -7.74 7.42 -5.57
N ARG A 189 -7.97 8.64 -5.06
CA ARG A 189 -7.49 9.10 -3.74
C ARG A 189 -5.97 8.97 -3.56
N GLY A 190 -5.20 9.25 -4.59
CA GLY A 190 -3.75 9.14 -4.56
C GLY A 190 -3.19 7.71 -4.51
N ARG A 191 -4.02 6.65 -4.72
CA ARG A 191 -3.62 5.25 -4.52
C ARG A 191 -3.75 4.41 -5.79
N ALA A 192 -2.67 3.75 -6.19
CA ALA A 192 -2.63 2.86 -7.36
C ALA A 192 -3.64 1.71 -7.29
N ARG A 193 -3.88 1.13 -6.09
CA ARG A 193 -4.91 0.09 -5.89
C ARG A 193 -6.30 0.58 -6.27
N ASN A 194 -6.63 1.84 -5.98
CA ASN A 194 -7.92 2.41 -6.36
C ASN A 194 -7.99 2.70 -7.86
N ALA A 195 -6.89 3.11 -8.48
CA ALA A 195 -6.81 3.29 -9.92
C ALA A 195 -7.02 1.95 -10.66
N PHE A 196 -6.39 0.87 -10.19
CA PHE A 196 -6.65 -0.49 -10.68
C PHE A 196 -8.12 -0.89 -10.50
N LYS A 197 -8.71 -0.67 -9.32
CA LYS A 197 -10.11 -0.96 -9.03
C LYS A 197 -11.05 -0.20 -9.97
N LEU A 198 -10.79 1.08 -10.18
CA LEU A 198 -11.56 1.93 -11.08
C LEU A 198 -11.44 1.45 -12.53
N SER A 199 -10.24 1.06 -12.98
CA SER A 199 -10.07 0.49 -14.33
C SER A 199 -10.90 -0.77 -14.53
N GLN A 200 -11.01 -1.64 -13.51
CA GLN A 200 -11.88 -2.82 -13.58
C GLN A 200 -13.38 -2.45 -13.67
N HIS A 201 -13.81 -1.37 -13.00
CA HIS A 201 -15.19 -0.89 -13.14
C HIS A 201 -15.45 -0.31 -14.53
N ILE A 202 -14.51 0.44 -15.08
CA ILE A 202 -14.58 0.97 -16.45
C ILE A 202 -14.65 -0.18 -17.48
N LEU A 203 -13.79 -1.19 -17.32
CA LEU A 203 -13.77 -2.36 -18.19
C LEU A 203 -15.13 -3.09 -18.18
N ARG A 204 -15.68 -3.33 -16.98
CA ARG A 204 -17.00 -3.97 -16.84
C ARG A 204 -18.12 -3.15 -17.49
N TYR A 205 -18.14 -1.82 -17.25
CA TYR A 205 -19.12 -0.93 -17.89
C TYR A 205 -19.02 -1.01 -19.41
N CYS A 206 -17.81 -0.91 -19.97
CA CYS A 206 -17.59 -0.98 -21.41
C CYS A 206 -17.99 -2.34 -22.01
N SER A 207 -17.69 -3.42 -21.32
CA SER A 207 -18.09 -4.78 -21.71
C SER A 207 -19.61 -4.95 -21.72
N MET A 208 -20.31 -4.50 -20.68
CA MET A 208 -21.78 -4.58 -20.59
C MET A 208 -22.47 -3.75 -21.69
N ASN A 209 -21.88 -2.66 -22.14
CA ASN A 209 -22.47 -1.79 -23.17
C ASN A 209 -21.90 -2.01 -24.58
N GLY A 210 -21.07 -3.03 -24.78
CA GLY A 210 -20.48 -3.35 -26.09
C GLY A 210 -19.63 -2.22 -26.68
N THR A 211 -18.99 -1.38 -25.86
CA THR A 211 -18.26 -0.19 -26.30
C THR A 211 -16.79 -0.23 -25.92
N ARG A 212 -15.95 0.39 -26.75
CA ARG A 212 -14.52 0.65 -26.43
C ARG A 212 -14.23 2.11 -26.11
N ALA A 213 -15.29 2.91 -25.88
CA ALA A 213 -15.16 4.32 -25.50
C ALA A 213 -15.86 4.55 -24.16
N PHE A 214 -15.11 5.04 -23.18
CA PHE A 214 -15.62 5.43 -21.88
C PHE A 214 -15.75 6.96 -21.81
N ASN A 215 -16.96 7.45 -21.63
CA ASN A 215 -17.32 8.87 -21.67
C ASN A 215 -18.00 9.35 -20.37
N ALA A 216 -18.40 10.62 -20.34
CA ALA A 216 -19.07 11.23 -19.18
C ALA A 216 -20.36 10.49 -18.75
N LYS A 217 -21.11 9.88 -19.69
CA LYS A 217 -22.30 9.05 -19.35
C LYS A 217 -21.89 7.80 -18.59
N GLY A 218 -20.83 7.11 -19.05
CA GLY A 218 -20.27 5.96 -18.36
C GLY A 218 -19.74 6.30 -16.98
N TRP A 219 -19.04 7.45 -16.88
CA TRP A 219 -18.56 7.94 -15.61
C TRP A 219 -19.70 8.25 -14.63
N LYS A 220 -20.75 8.92 -15.11
CA LYS A 220 -21.95 9.15 -14.29
C LYS A 220 -22.55 7.84 -13.77
N SER A 221 -22.71 6.84 -14.65
CA SER A 221 -23.22 5.52 -14.24
C SER A 221 -22.38 4.86 -13.16
N ILE A 222 -21.03 4.91 -13.27
CA ILE A 222 -20.15 4.36 -12.23
C ILE A 222 -20.30 5.16 -10.92
N LYS A 223 -20.33 6.50 -10.97
CA LYS A 223 -20.53 7.33 -9.79
C LYS A 223 -21.84 7.00 -9.07
N ASP A 224 -22.91 6.81 -9.79
CA ASP A 224 -24.22 6.50 -9.24
C ASP A 224 -24.24 5.11 -8.58
N VAL A 225 -23.67 4.08 -9.25
CA VAL A 225 -23.60 2.70 -8.72
C VAL A 225 -22.73 2.60 -7.48
N PHE A 226 -21.57 3.23 -7.47
CA PHE A 226 -20.59 3.14 -6.37
C PHE A 226 -20.66 4.32 -5.40
N THR A 227 -21.62 5.21 -5.58
CA THR A 227 -21.85 6.39 -4.74
C THR A 227 -20.57 7.19 -4.51
N ILE A 228 -19.93 7.58 -5.62
CA ILE A 228 -18.70 8.39 -5.62
C ILE A 228 -19.08 9.85 -5.73
N TYR A 229 -18.84 10.61 -4.67
CA TYR A 229 -19.03 12.05 -4.62
C TYR A 229 -17.83 12.82 -5.20
N PRO A 230 -17.98 14.12 -5.51
CA PRO A 230 -16.85 14.96 -5.92
C PRO A 230 -15.65 14.81 -4.96
N LEU A 231 -14.42 15.00 -5.47
CA LEU A 231 -13.16 14.78 -4.76
C LEU A 231 -12.95 13.32 -4.30
N GLY A 232 -13.75 12.38 -4.82
CA GLY A 232 -13.65 10.96 -4.52
C GLY A 232 -14.16 10.57 -3.12
N LEU A 233 -15.00 11.37 -2.49
CA LEU A 233 -15.61 11.02 -1.20
C LEU A 233 -16.67 9.94 -1.36
N ASN A 234 -16.88 9.15 -0.31
CA ASN A 234 -17.92 8.13 -0.23
C ASN A 234 -19.10 8.58 0.67
N SER A 235 -20.16 7.78 0.72
CA SER A 235 -21.37 8.09 1.51
C SER A 235 -21.09 8.30 2.99
N GLN A 236 -20.23 7.50 3.59
CA GLN A 236 -19.92 7.59 5.02
C GLN A 236 -19.18 8.91 5.35
N GLU A 237 -18.25 9.31 4.49
CA GLU A 237 -17.54 10.57 4.61
C GLU A 237 -18.48 11.78 4.44
N ILE A 238 -19.46 11.68 3.54
CA ILE A 238 -20.50 12.71 3.41
C ILE A 238 -21.39 12.79 4.66
N ILE A 239 -21.75 11.64 5.24
CA ILE A 239 -22.50 11.60 6.50
C ILE A 239 -21.68 12.24 7.62
N LEU A 240 -20.36 11.95 7.72
CA LEU A 240 -19.48 12.60 8.68
C LEU A 240 -19.45 14.12 8.51
N LEU A 241 -19.27 14.62 7.27
CA LEU A 241 -19.25 16.07 7.01
C LEU A 241 -20.58 16.73 7.38
N ARG A 242 -21.73 16.10 7.09
CA ARG A 242 -23.06 16.58 7.50
C ARG A 242 -23.23 16.59 9.01
N LEU A 243 -22.75 15.55 9.68
CA LEU A 243 -22.77 15.46 11.14
C LEU A 243 -22.00 16.64 11.75
N LEU A 244 -20.80 16.91 11.24
CA LEU A 244 -19.98 18.04 11.69
C LEU A 244 -20.61 19.38 11.34
N LYS A 245 -21.27 19.53 10.20
CA LYS A 245 -22.01 20.76 9.87
C LYS A 245 -23.03 21.12 10.95
N ASN A 246 -23.72 20.12 11.48
CA ASN A 246 -24.84 20.35 12.39
C ASN A 246 -24.43 20.40 13.87
N TYR A 247 -23.34 19.76 14.24
CA TYR A 247 -23.02 19.50 15.65
C TYR A 247 -21.57 19.79 16.05
N SER A 248 -20.72 20.34 15.14
CA SER A 248 -19.32 20.60 15.48
C SER A 248 -19.15 21.68 16.57
N PRO A 249 -18.12 21.58 17.39
CA PRO A 249 -17.08 20.54 17.39
C PRO A 249 -17.53 19.23 18.06
N LEU A 250 -17.11 18.08 17.51
CA LEU A 250 -17.40 16.76 18.06
C LEU A 250 -16.13 15.97 18.40
N SER A 251 -16.11 15.30 19.55
CA SER A 251 -15.08 14.32 19.88
C SER A 251 -15.18 13.07 18.98
N CYS A 252 -14.05 12.33 18.82
CA CYS A 252 -14.05 11.07 18.06
C CYS A 252 -15.13 10.11 18.56
N ARG A 253 -15.22 9.94 19.89
CA ARG A 253 -16.23 9.11 20.54
C ARG A 253 -17.67 9.50 20.17
N ASN A 254 -17.98 10.82 20.19
CA ASN A 254 -19.31 11.28 19.84
C ASN A 254 -19.65 11.06 18.36
N ILE A 255 -18.68 11.18 17.48
CA ILE A 255 -18.82 10.83 16.05
C ILE A 255 -19.09 9.34 15.92
N ALA A 256 -18.27 8.50 16.56
CA ALA A 256 -18.38 7.04 16.52
C ALA A 256 -19.79 6.59 16.96
N VAL A 257 -20.26 7.08 18.10
CA VAL A 257 -21.61 6.75 18.62
C VAL A 257 -22.71 7.18 17.64
N ARG A 258 -22.64 8.39 17.09
CA ARG A 258 -23.68 8.91 16.17
C ARG A 258 -23.68 8.22 14.82
N MET A 259 -22.52 7.74 14.37
CA MET A 259 -22.40 7.02 13.10
C MET A 259 -22.56 5.50 13.26
N GLY A 260 -22.64 4.97 14.50
CA GLY A 260 -22.75 3.53 14.76
C GLY A 260 -21.48 2.74 14.41
N VAL A 261 -20.30 3.36 14.57
CA VAL A 261 -18.99 2.76 14.29
C VAL A 261 -18.09 2.83 15.53
N ASN A 262 -16.92 2.21 15.49
CA ASN A 262 -15.92 2.38 16.56
C ASN A 262 -15.02 3.62 16.31
N GLU A 263 -14.32 4.09 17.35
CA GLU A 263 -13.44 5.25 17.25
C GLU A 263 -12.27 5.03 16.28
N GLN A 264 -11.75 3.79 16.22
CA GLN A 264 -10.68 3.44 15.29
C GLN A 264 -11.11 3.57 13.82
N ASN A 265 -12.37 3.23 13.50
CA ASN A 265 -12.90 3.44 12.15
C ASN A 265 -13.05 4.93 11.81
N VAL A 266 -13.41 5.76 12.79
CA VAL A 266 -13.47 7.22 12.57
C VAL A 266 -12.07 7.74 12.22
N GLU A 267 -11.07 7.44 13.05
CA GLU A 267 -9.70 7.94 12.90
C GLU A 267 -8.95 7.27 11.74
N GLY A 268 -9.11 5.96 11.58
CA GLY A 268 -8.36 5.16 10.61
C GLY A 268 -8.96 5.12 9.21
N GLU A 269 -10.22 5.50 9.03
CA GLU A 269 -10.89 5.40 7.72
C GLU A 269 -11.68 6.65 7.35
N LEU A 270 -12.62 7.09 8.20
CA LEU A 270 -13.63 8.07 7.80
C LEU A 270 -13.09 9.50 7.70
N GLU A 271 -12.20 9.91 8.59
CA GLU A 271 -11.67 11.27 8.59
C GLU A 271 -10.37 11.45 7.78
N ILE A 272 -9.74 10.35 7.33
CA ILE A 272 -8.47 10.44 6.58
C ILE A 272 -8.64 11.29 5.32
N ARG A 273 -9.55 10.91 4.43
CA ARG A 273 -9.73 11.62 3.16
C ARG A 273 -10.28 13.03 3.33
N PRO A 274 -11.33 13.28 4.13
CA PRO A 274 -11.75 14.65 4.44
C PRO A 274 -10.65 15.52 5.02
N ARG A 275 -9.74 14.98 5.83
CA ARG A 275 -8.59 15.69 6.39
C ARG A 275 -7.52 15.98 5.34
N GLU A 276 -7.15 14.99 4.50
CA GLU A 276 -6.24 15.18 3.38
C GLU A 276 -6.70 16.29 2.43
N LEU A 277 -8.01 16.44 2.26
CA LEU A 277 -8.63 17.47 1.44
C LEU A 277 -8.80 18.82 2.17
N GLY A 278 -8.43 18.91 3.44
CA GLY A 278 -8.61 20.13 4.23
C GLY A 278 -10.07 20.46 4.52
N LEU A 279 -10.99 19.48 4.47
CA LEU A 279 -12.42 19.72 4.73
C LEU A 279 -12.77 19.66 6.21
N ILE A 280 -11.96 18.98 7.00
CA ILE A 280 -12.08 18.88 8.46
C ILE A 280 -10.75 19.18 9.14
N GLU A 281 -10.81 19.68 10.35
CA GLU A 281 -9.65 19.88 11.21
C GLU A 281 -9.90 19.33 12.61
N ASN A 282 -8.80 18.94 13.28
CA ASN A 282 -8.80 18.48 14.66
C ASN A 282 -8.34 19.60 15.57
N THR A 283 -9.15 19.90 16.59
CA THR A 283 -8.84 20.89 17.63
C THR A 283 -8.86 20.24 19.00
N SER A 284 -8.41 20.97 20.02
CA SER A 284 -8.50 20.53 21.42
C SER A 284 -9.94 20.25 21.87
N ARG A 285 -10.93 20.86 21.19
CA ARG A 285 -12.37 20.69 21.48
C ARG A 285 -13.02 19.57 20.66
N GLY A 286 -12.32 19.02 19.68
CA GLY A 286 -12.81 17.97 18.77
C GLY A 286 -12.65 18.33 17.29
N ARG A 287 -13.36 17.56 16.45
CA ARG A 287 -13.35 17.72 14.99
C ARG A 287 -14.39 18.78 14.60
N LEU A 288 -14.01 19.60 13.62
CA LEU A 288 -14.90 20.59 13.04
C LEU A 288 -14.68 20.73 11.52
N LEU A 289 -15.68 21.29 10.84
CA LEU A 289 -15.52 21.61 9.43
C LEU A 289 -14.69 22.88 9.26
N THR A 290 -13.80 22.85 8.26
CA THR A 290 -13.15 24.06 7.76
C THR A 290 -14.12 24.90 6.93
N PRO A 291 -13.80 26.17 6.60
CA PRO A 291 -14.59 26.94 5.64
C PRO A 291 -14.76 26.26 4.27
N GLU A 292 -13.73 25.53 3.82
CA GLU A 292 -13.75 24.71 2.60
C GLU A 292 -14.70 23.53 2.74
N GLY A 293 -14.71 22.86 3.88
CA GLY A 293 -15.62 21.77 4.20
C GLY A 293 -17.08 22.22 4.22
N LEU A 294 -17.37 23.40 4.76
CA LEU A 294 -18.71 24.00 4.71
C LEU A 294 -19.15 24.28 3.29
N LYS A 295 -18.34 24.97 2.49
CA LYS A 295 -18.62 25.23 1.06
C LYS A 295 -18.82 23.94 0.27
N TYR A 296 -18.03 22.90 0.56
CA TYR A 296 -18.14 21.61 -0.10
C TYR A 296 -19.50 20.96 0.17
N ILE A 297 -19.92 20.84 1.45
CA ILE A 297 -21.15 20.16 1.82
C ILE A 297 -22.41 20.93 1.37
N GLU A 298 -22.32 22.26 1.22
CA GLU A 298 -23.40 23.08 0.70
C GLU A 298 -23.61 22.92 -0.81
N ARG A 299 -22.55 22.64 -1.57
CA ARG A 299 -22.62 22.38 -3.02
C ARG A 299 -23.16 20.99 -3.35
N ILE A 300 -23.03 20.02 -2.44
CA ILE A 300 -23.59 18.68 -2.60
C ILE A 300 -25.05 18.72 -2.19
N GLN A 301 -25.90 19.19 -3.11
CA GLN A 301 -27.35 19.00 -3.03
C GLN A 301 -27.64 17.53 -3.37
N ILE A 302 -28.21 16.82 -2.43
CA ILE A 302 -28.86 15.52 -2.65
C ILE A 302 -30.34 15.73 -2.43
#